data_0fd2b43e53180d085609b424eba4c25d
#
_entry.id   0fd2b43e53180d085609b424eba4c25d
#
_cell.length_a   1.000
_cell.length_b   1.000
_cell.length_c   1.000
_cell.angle_alpha   90.00
_cell.angle_beta   90.00
_cell.angle_gamma   90.00
#
_symmetry.space_group_name_H-M   'P 1'
#
loop_
_entity.id
_entity.type
_entity.pdbx_description
1 polymer ?
#
loop_
_entity_poly.entity_id
_entity_poly.type
_entity_poly.pdbx_seq_one_letter_code
_entity_poly.pdbx_strand_id
1 'polypeptide(L)'
;PVGRDVPNPLALLTNSHFAELLDMLARMADYVIVDAPPVGVVIDAAEIAKACDGTLIAVNYNDVSRQELLDVKQQIEQTGCPILGTVLNQVDYDNYMGRKYYKSYSKYGKYGYYRKYYKRSHEAEKK
;
A
#
# COMPACT_ATOMS: atom_id res chain seq x y z
N PRO A 1 -13.68 11.25 -8.60
CA PRO A 1 -15.14 11.37 -8.57
C PRO A 1 -15.74 10.04 -8.14
N VAL A 2 -16.54 10.06 -7.08
CA VAL A 2 -17.27 8.88 -6.63
C VAL A 2 -18.39 8.64 -7.63
N GLY A 3 -18.47 7.43 -8.19
CA GLY A 3 -19.54 7.02 -9.08
C GLY A 3 -20.88 6.84 -8.35
N ARG A 4 -21.83 6.14 -8.98
CA ARG A 4 -23.08 5.75 -8.32
C ARG A 4 -22.82 4.66 -7.30
N ASP A 5 -23.55 4.68 -6.19
CA ASP A 5 -23.51 3.60 -5.20
C ASP A 5 -23.87 2.26 -5.86
N VAL A 6 -23.01 1.27 -5.64
CA VAL A 6 -23.20 -0.08 -6.18
C VAL A 6 -23.63 -1.00 -5.06
N PRO A 7 -24.78 -1.68 -5.20
CA PRO A 7 -25.31 -2.56 -4.13
C PRO A 7 -24.40 -3.72 -3.77
N ASN A 8 -23.55 -4.18 -4.69
CA ASN A 8 -22.60 -5.27 -4.47
C ASN A 8 -21.26 -4.97 -5.18
N PRO A 9 -20.32 -4.27 -4.52
CA PRO A 9 -19.01 -3.96 -5.09
C PRO A 9 -18.21 -5.22 -5.46
N LEU A 10 -18.28 -6.27 -4.65
CA LEU A 10 -17.55 -7.52 -4.87
C LEU A 10 -17.93 -8.17 -6.21
N ALA A 11 -19.20 -8.11 -6.60
CA ALA A 11 -19.66 -8.65 -7.87
C ALA A 11 -19.03 -7.91 -9.08
N LEU A 12 -18.64 -6.65 -8.94
CA LEU A 12 -17.92 -5.93 -9.99
C LEU A 12 -16.46 -6.36 -10.07
N LEU A 13 -15.82 -6.62 -8.93
CA LEU A 13 -14.40 -7.02 -8.87
C LEU A 13 -14.18 -8.46 -9.35
N THR A 14 -15.16 -9.34 -9.11
CA THR A 14 -15.11 -10.75 -9.54
C THR A 14 -15.55 -10.96 -11.00
N ASN A 15 -16.03 -9.91 -11.66
CA ASN A 15 -16.46 -9.98 -13.06
C ASN A 15 -15.24 -9.83 -14.00
N SER A 16 -15.32 -10.47 -15.18
CA SER A 16 -14.30 -10.34 -16.24
C SER A 16 -14.02 -8.88 -16.65
N HIS A 17 -15.01 -8.01 -16.54
CA HIS A 17 -14.86 -6.59 -16.90
C HIS A 17 -13.80 -5.85 -16.06
N PHE A 18 -13.57 -6.25 -14.82
CA PHE A 18 -12.51 -5.64 -14.01
C PHE A 18 -11.12 -6.01 -14.56
N ALA A 19 -10.89 -7.27 -14.89
CA ALA A 19 -9.64 -7.71 -15.52
C ALA A 19 -9.45 -7.06 -16.89
N GLU A 20 -10.50 -6.99 -17.72
CA GLU A 20 -10.47 -6.33 -19.02
C GLU A 20 -10.14 -4.83 -18.90
N LEU A 21 -10.67 -4.16 -17.87
CA LEU A 21 -10.33 -2.76 -17.56
C LEU A 21 -8.84 -2.60 -17.23
N LEU A 22 -8.28 -3.48 -16.38
CA LEU A 22 -6.86 -3.44 -16.04
C LEU A 22 -5.99 -3.68 -17.27
N ASP A 23 -6.33 -4.65 -18.11
CA ASP A 23 -5.63 -4.93 -19.38
C ASP A 23 -5.65 -3.72 -20.32
N MET A 24 -6.79 -3.03 -20.40
CA MET A 24 -6.90 -1.81 -21.21
C MET A 24 -6.00 -0.70 -20.67
N LEU A 25 -6.01 -0.49 -19.35
CA LEU A 25 -5.17 0.53 -18.70
C LEU A 25 -3.67 0.21 -18.83
N ALA A 26 -3.28 -1.06 -18.72
CA ALA A 26 -1.91 -1.50 -18.89
C ALA A 26 -1.34 -1.25 -20.30
N ARG A 27 -2.20 -1.15 -21.33
CA ARG A 27 -1.81 -0.75 -22.68
C ARG A 27 -1.61 0.76 -22.83
N MET A 28 -2.09 1.55 -21.88
CA MET A 28 -2.08 3.02 -21.92
C MET A 28 -1.03 3.64 -21.00
N ALA A 29 -0.47 2.87 -20.07
CA ALA A 29 0.47 3.35 -19.05
C ALA A 29 1.54 2.30 -18.75
N ASP A 30 2.73 2.74 -18.35
CA ASP A 30 3.84 1.86 -17.93
C ASP A 30 3.53 1.15 -16.61
N TYR A 31 2.74 1.80 -15.75
CA TYR A 31 2.28 1.26 -14.46
C TYR A 31 0.83 1.61 -14.22
N VAL A 32 0.06 0.65 -13.71
CA VAL A 32 -1.31 0.84 -13.20
C VAL A 32 -1.28 0.54 -11.70
N ILE A 33 -1.61 1.55 -10.89
CA ILE A 33 -1.66 1.40 -9.43
C ILE A 33 -3.12 1.38 -9.01
N VAL A 34 -3.53 0.28 -8.36
CA VAL A 34 -4.86 0.12 -7.79
C VAL A 34 -4.78 0.33 -6.29
N ASP A 35 -5.37 1.41 -5.79
CA ASP A 35 -5.53 1.66 -4.36
C ASP A 35 -6.71 0.84 -3.84
N ALA A 36 -6.45 0.01 -2.83
CA ALA A 36 -7.40 -0.96 -2.32
C ALA A 36 -7.65 -0.75 -0.81
N PRO A 37 -8.84 -1.07 -0.31
CA PRO A 37 -9.12 -1.02 1.12
C PRO A 37 -8.25 -2.01 1.91
N PRO A 38 -8.14 -1.85 3.25
CA PRO A 38 -7.34 -2.74 4.09
C PRO A 38 -7.77 -4.20 3.97
N VAL A 39 -6.84 -5.10 3.64
CA VAL A 39 -7.09 -6.54 3.45
C VAL A 39 -7.69 -7.20 4.70
N GLY A 40 -7.30 -6.75 5.90
CA GLY A 40 -7.81 -7.28 7.17
C GLY A 40 -9.28 -6.96 7.44
N VAL A 41 -9.90 -6.08 6.66
CA VAL A 41 -11.28 -5.60 6.86
C VAL A 41 -12.22 -6.07 5.74
N VAL A 42 -11.73 -6.20 4.50
CA VAL A 42 -12.57 -6.45 3.32
C VAL A 42 -11.92 -7.45 2.36
N ILE A 43 -12.71 -8.39 1.87
CA ILE A 43 -12.29 -9.40 0.89
C ILE A 43 -11.90 -8.78 -0.46
N ASP A 44 -12.36 -7.56 -0.74
CA ASP A 44 -12.20 -6.86 -2.02
C ASP A 44 -10.74 -6.73 -2.46
N ALA A 45 -9.82 -6.43 -1.52
CA ALA A 45 -8.41 -6.28 -1.82
C ALA A 45 -7.76 -7.60 -2.29
N ALA A 46 -8.20 -8.74 -1.77
CA ALA A 46 -7.73 -10.05 -2.22
C ALA A 46 -8.27 -10.39 -3.63
N GLU A 47 -9.51 -10.01 -3.95
CA GLU A 47 -10.07 -10.17 -5.30
C GLU A 47 -9.36 -9.27 -6.31
N ILE A 48 -9.05 -8.01 -5.95
CA ILE A 48 -8.26 -7.10 -6.78
C ILE A 48 -6.88 -7.70 -7.06
N ALA A 49 -6.21 -8.25 -6.04
CA ALA A 49 -4.88 -8.83 -6.17
C ALA A 49 -4.81 -9.94 -7.21
N LYS A 50 -5.87 -10.76 -7.37
CA LYS A 50 -5.92 -11.82 -8.38
C LYS A 50 -5.76 -11.32 -9.82
N ALA A 51 -6.13 -10.07 -10.07
CA ALA A 51 -6.06 -9.46 -11.40
C ALA A 51 -4.81 -8.58 -11.58
N CYS A 52 -3.89 -8.55 -10.60
CA CYS A 52 -2.69 -7.73 -10.61
C CYS A 52 -1.42 -8.57 -10.78
N ASP A 53 -0.38 -7.98 -11.34
CA ASP A 53 0.95 -8.61 -11.50
C ASP A 53 1.74 -8.66 -10.18
N GLY A 54 1.36 -7.87 -9.18
CA GLY A 54 2.01 -7.84 -7.88
C GLY A 54 1.30 -6.97 -6.86
N THR A 55 1.56 -7.25 -5.58
CA THR A 55 0.98 -6.53 -4.44
C THR A 55 2.06 -5.89 -3.60
N LEU A 56 1.86 -4.62 -3.22
CA LEU A 56 2.60 -3.94 -2.18
C LEU A 56 1.72 -3.83 -0.93
N ILE A 57 2.23 -4.28 0.22
CA ILE A 57 1.53 -4.18 1.50
C ILE A 57 1.96 -2.89 2.21
N ALA A 58 1.05 -1.93 2.35
CA ALA A 58 1.29 -0.73 3.13
C ALA A 58 0.88 -0.97 4.59
N VAL A 59 1.80 -0.72 5.52
CA VAL A 59 1.61 -0.94 6.96
C VAL A 59 1.92 0.34 7.72
N ASN A 60 1.02 0.79 8.56
CA ASN A 60 1.29 1.91 9.45
C ASN A 60 2.11 1.45 10.67
N TYR A 61 3.11 2.25 11.03
CA TYR A 61 3.95 1.98 12.18
C TYR A 61 3.12 2.00 13.47
N ASN A 62 3.28 1.00 14.33
CA ASN A 62 2.56 0.80 15.59
C ASN A 62 1.03 0.58 15.49
N ASP A 63 0.48 0.40 14.31
CA ASP A 63 -0.96 0.27 14.10
C ASP A 63 -1.39 -1.19 13.84
N VAL A 64 -0.45 -2.01 13.37
CA VAL A 64 -0.69 -3.40 12.99
C VAL A 64 0.23 -4.34 13.77
N SER A 65 -0.33 -5.38 14.36
CA SER A 65 0.46 -6.43 15.04
C SER A 65 1.17 -7.32 14.02
N ARG A 66 2.22 -8.02 14.50
CA ARG A 66 2.93 -9.01 13.68
C ARG A 66 1.99 -10.12 13.19
N GLN A 67 1.03 -10.56 14.02
CA GLN A 67 0.10 -11.62 13.66
C GLN A 67 -0.85 -11.18 12.55
N GLU A 68 -1.44 -10.00 12.66
CA GLU A 68 -2.30 -9.42 11.62
C GLU A 68 -1.57 -9.29 10.28
N LEU A 69 -0.29 -8.87 10.31
CA LEU A 69 0.50 -8.77 9.08
C LEU A 69 0.78 -10.15 8.46
N LEU A 70 0.99 -11.19 9.28
CA LEU A 70 1.14 -12.56 8.79
C LEU A 70 -0.15 -13.11 8.18
N ASP A 71 -1.29 -12.79 8.78
CA ASP A 71 -2.61 -13.19 8.29
C ASP A 71 -2.91 -12.51 6.95
N VAL A 72 -2.62 -11.22 6.82
CA VAL A 72 -2.72 -10.47 5.55
C VAL A 72 -1.81 -11.07 4.49
N LYS A 73 -0.55 -11.36 4.85
CA LYS A 73 0.40 -12.01 3.94
C LYS A 73 -0.16 -13.34 3.42
N GLN A 74 -0.66 -14.19 4.31
CA GLN A 74 -1.24 -15.47 3.93
C GLN A 74 -2.46 -15.32 3.01
N GLN A 75 -3.33 -14.35 3.27
CA GLN A 75 -4.48 -14.08 2.41
C GLN A 75 -4.06 -13.67 0.99
N ILE A 76 -3.06 -12.80 0.86
CA ILE A 76 -2.55 -12.39 -0.46
C ILE A 76 -1.86 -13.57 -1.16
N GLU A 77 -1.05 -14.36 -0.45
CA GLU A 77 -0.41 -15.55 -1.03
C GLU A 77 -1.42 -16.56 -1.59
N GLN A 78 -2.60 -16.71 -0.96
CA GLN A 78 -3.68 -17.56 -1.43
C GLN A 78 -4.30 -17.08 -2.75
N THR A 79 -4.16 -15.81 -3.10
CA THR A 79 -4.64 -15.28 -4.38
C THR A 79 -3.77 -15.70 -5.57
N GLY A 80 -2.53 -16.14 -5.31
CA GLY A 80 -1.52 -16.40 -6.32
C GLY A 80 -0.77 -15.15 -6.80
N CYS A 81 -1.17 -13.96 -6.35
CA CYS A 81 -0.48 -12.71 -6.69
C CYS A 81 0.83 -12.59 -5.90
N PRO A 82 1.98 -12.32 -6.54
CA PRO A 82 3.25 -12.16 -5.85
C PRO A 82 3.26 -10.92 -4.96
N ILE A 83 3.79 -11.06 -3.74
CA ILE A 83 4.06 -9.93 -2.86
C ILE A 83 5.41 -9.34 -3.22
N LEU A 84 5.42 -8.12 -3.78
CA LEU A 84 6.61 -7.40 -4.19
C LEU A 84 7.37 -6.83 -3.00
N GLY A 85 6.69 -6.53 -1.91
CA GLY A 85 7.27 -6.01 -0.68
C GLY A 85 6.28 -5.39 0.27
N THR A 86 6.82 -4.82 1.35
CA THR A 86 6.04 -4.10 2.37
C THR A 86 6.59 -2.69 2.54
N VAL A 87 5.71 -1.71 2.59
CA VAL A 87 6.03 -0.31 2.87
C VAL A 87 5.59 0.03 4.29
N LEU A 88 6.54 0.41 5.15
CA LEU A 88 6.24 0.90 6.48
C LEU A 88 5.96 2.40 6.43
N ASN A 89 4.72 2.78 6.68
CA ASN A 89 4.23 4.15 6.65
C ASN A 89 4.12 4.75 8.06
N GLN A 90 3.98 6.07 8.17
CA GLN A 90 3.79 6.82 9.43
C GLN A 90 4.86 6.54 10.50
N VAL A 91 6.10 6.32 10.09
CA VAL A 91 7.20 6.09 11.02
C VAL A 91 7.55 7.40 11.73
N ASP A 92 7.40 7.42 13.06
CA ASP A 92 7.88 8.52 13.90
C ASP A 92 9.41 8.48 13.99
N TYR A 93 10.06 9.29 13.19
CA TYR A 93 11.52 9.38 13.14
C TYR A 93 12.14 10.08 14.37
N ASP A 94 11.35 10.76 15.17
CA ASP A 94 11.82 11.42 16.41
C ASP A 94 11.85 10.44 17.58
N ASN A 95 11.20 9.29 17.45
CA ASN A 95 11.25 8.22 18.44
C ASN A 95 12.62 7.51 18.43
N TYR A 96 13.09 7.06 19.61
CA TYR A 96 14.42 6.45 19.83
C TYR A 96 14.75 5.29 18.86
N MET A 97 13.77 4.50 18.48
CA MET A 97 13.94 3.41 17.50
C MET A 97 14.16 3.95 16.07
N GLY A 98 13.45 4.98 15.66
CA GLY A 98 13.64 5.66 14.38
C GLY A 98 15.04 6.26 14.25
N ARG A 99 15.58 6.89 15.30
CA ARG A 99 16.95 7.44 15.30
C ARG A 99 18.02 6.38 15.13
N LYS A 100 17.83 5.20 15.71
CA LYS A 100 18.82 4.10 15.65
C LYS A 100 18.86 3.45 14.26
N TYR A 101 17.72 3.23 13.66
CA TYR A 101 17.61 2.74 12.27
C TYR A 101 18.12 3.78 11.27
N TYR A 102 17.76 5.05 11.44
CA TYR A 102 18.18 6.12 10.53
C TYR A 102 19.70 6.35 10.54
N LYS A 103 20.38 6.26 11.68
CA LYS A 103 21.86 6.31 11.75
C LYS A 103 22.53 5.17 10.97
N SER A 104 21.91 3.99 10.90
CA SER A 104 22.44 2.87 10.13
C SER A 104 22.28 3.08 8.62
N TYR A 105 21.16 3.65 8.17
CA TYR A 105 20.88 3.92 6.75
C TYR A 105 21.50 5.22 6.22
N SER A 106 21.71 6.23 7.06
CA SER A 106 22.33 7.51 6.65
C SER A 106 23.81 7.37 6.23
N LYS A 107 24.46 6.25 6.57
CA LYS A 107 25.80 5.91 6.06
C LYS A 107 25.82 5.67 4.55
N TYR A 108 24.68 5.47 3.89
CA TYR A 108 24.52 5.27 2.43
C TYR A 108 24.05 6.51 1.67
N GLY A 109 24.20 7.70 2.23
CA GLY A 109 24.57 8.94 1.53
C GLY A 109 23.58 9.61 0.57
N LYS A 110 22.27 9.28 0.46
CA LYS A 110 21.32 10.01 -0.42
C LYS A 110 20.03 10.54 0.23
N TYR A 111 19.76 10.29 1.51
CA TYR A 111 18.48 10.60 2.15
C TYR A 111 18.41 11.94 2.91
N GLY A 112 19.47 12.74 2.95
CA GLY A 112 19.47 14.08 3.56
C GLY A 112 18.50 15.09 2.91
N TYR A 113 18.14 14.86 1.64
CA TYR A 113 17.26 15.74 0.88
C TYR A 113 15.79 15.61 1.29
N TYR A 114 15.31 14.41 1.61
CA TYR A 114 13.92 14.15 1.97
C TYR A 114 13.52 14.70 3.35
N ARG A 115 14.46 14.77 4.31
CA ARG A 115 14.21 15.34 5.65
C ARG A 115 13.78 16.82 5.60
N LYS A 116 14.29 17.58 4.63
CA LYS A 116 13.96 19.02 4.47
C LYS A 116 12.56 19.22 3.90
N TYR A 117 12.08 18.27 3.11
CA TYR A 117 10.74 18.29 2.51
C TYR A 117 9.66 17.95 3.54
N TYR A 118 9.85 16.87 4.33
CA TYR A 118 8.88 16.44 5.35
C TYR A 118 8.74 17.43 6.51
N LYS A 119 9.82 18.09 6.94
CA LYS A 119 9.71 19.15 7.96
C LYS A 119 8.86 20.33 7.52
N ARG A 120 8.92 20.70 6.25
CA ARG A 120 8.15 21.82 5.70
C ARG A 120 6.65 21.50 5.57
N SER A 121 6.26 20.29 5.25
CA SER A 121 4.86 19.91 5.12
C SER A 121 4.15 19.85 6.49
N HIS A 122 4.80 19.32 7.52
CA HIS A 122 4.22 19.25 8.87
C HIS A 122 4.18 20.58 9.63
N GLU A 123 5.03 21.54 9.28
CA GLU A 123 4.97 22.91 9.84
C GLU A 123 3.87 23.75 9.16
N ALA A 124 3.46 23.39 7.95
CA ALA A 124 2.39 24.07 7.22
C ALA A 124 0.97 23.61 7.64
N GLU A 125 0.82 22.40 8.15
CA GLU A 125 -0.47 21.87 8.66
C GLU A 125 -0.80 22.30 10.11
N LYS A 126 0.15 22.94 10.81
CA LYS A 126 -0.05 23.42 12.20
C LYS A 126 -0.32 24.93 12.29
N LYS A 127 -0.56 25.61 11.18
CA LYS A 127 -1.03 27.00 11.10
C LYS A 127 -2.43 27.04 10.49
#